data_b1ead7ebd4f56ff01717523a1597f565
#
_entry.id   b1ead7ebd4f56ff01717523a1597f565
#
_cell.length_a   1.000
_cell.length_b   1.000
_cell.length_c   1.000
_cell.angle_alpha   90.00
_cell.angle_beta   90.00
_cell.angle_gamma   90.00
#
_symmetry.space_group_name_H-M   'P 1'
#
loop_
_entity.id
_entity.type
_entity.pdbx_description
1 polymer ?
#
loop_
_entity_poly.entity_id
_entity_poly.type
_entity_poly.pdbx_seq_one_letter_code
_entity_poly.pdbx_strand_id
1 'polypeptide(L)'
;MNLIICATPLHILIAERIIEQNPKEDYFILTYLNTDNPKTLYYHEQLIKKCRGGIVVIKSHKEGTINAYINILKLLSIGLRIPKCRRVYLTNTNVPDIHLMLVRQRKAEIITFDDGTRNIIGDIPEDFFYFKRLQLYLYKYNLIPSNQYLKSQRSKHYSIYKYPNNMGPSEYIPLFTTDIESEGKKFNEEEHILLGQPIYELEIQSKIKNTILSEQVIKDYHITKYFPHPRESYHISGVEYIDTPLIIEDYLIQEFKKHPERKYIIYSYCSTAVLNLQGISNQIELVLLKPQDTPELVQGVYDLFEKLGFQIAQLPYGANDLIQGQD
;
A
#
# COMPACT_ATOMS: atom_id res chain seq x y z
N MET A 1 -24.81 -0.79 9.58
CA MET A 1 -23.92 -0.02 8.68
C MET A 1 -22.55 0.06 9.31
N ASN A 2 -21.52 -0.21 8.55
CA ASN A 2 -20.09 -0.06 8.94
C ASN A 2 -19.42 0.89 7.95
N LEU A 3 -18.36 1.60 8.39
CA LEU A 3 -17.53 2.44 7.54
C LEU A 3 -16.19 1.75 7.32
N ILE A 4 -15.75 1.63 6.06
CA ILE A 4 -14.40 1.19 5.72
C ILE A 4 -13.64 2.35 5.08
N ILE A 5 -12.42 2.63 5.57
CA ILE A 5 -11.57 3.72 5.09
C ILE A 5 -10.35 3.12 4.42
N CYS A 6 -10.18 3.42 3.13
CA CYS A 6 -9.10 2.94 2.30
C CYS A 6 -8.29 4.10 1.71
N ALA A 7 -7.00 3.88 1.42
CA ALA A 7 -6.13 4.87 0.79
C ALA A 7 -5.34 4.30 -0.41
N THR A 8 -5.25 2.98 -0.52
CA THR A 8 -4.48 2.28 -1.56
C THR A 8 -5.29 1.12 -2.13
N PRO A 9 -4.91 0.57 -3.30
CA PRO A 9 -5.53 -0.65 -3.83
C PRO A 9 -5.46 -1.82 -2.84
N LEU A 10 -4.34 -2.01 -2.16
CA LEU A 10 -4.19 -3.06 -1.15
C LEU A 10 -5.23 -2.94 -0.02
N HIS A 11 -5.46 -1.71 0.49
CA HIS A 11 -6.50 -1.47 1.50
C HIS A 11 -7.88 -1.87 1.00
N ILE A 12 -8.17 -1.62 -0.29
CA ILE A 12 -9.46 -1.95 -0.89
C ILE A 12 -9.61 -3.47 -1.02
N LEU A 13 -8.56 -4.20 -1.39
CA LEU A 13 -8.58 -5.66 -1.43
C LEU A 13 -8.78 -6.27 -0.04
N ILE A 14 -8.10 -5.75 0.98
CA ILE A 14 -8.32 -6.20 2.37
C ILE A 14 -9.77 -5.91 2.79
N ALA A 15 -10.28 -4.73 2.47
CA ALA A 15 -11.67 -4.35 2.75
C ALA A 15 -12.66 -5.31 2.06
N GLU A 16 -12.38 -5.72 0.83
CA GLU A 16 -13.19 -6.71 0.11
C GLU A 16 -13.24 -8.05 0.86
N ARG A 17 -12.09 -8.55 1.35
CA ARG A 17 -12.04 -9.78 2.16
C ARG A 17 -12.82 -9.65 3.47
N ILE A 18 -12.74 -8.49 4.14
CA ILE A 18 -13.52 -8.20 5.35
C ILE A 18 -15.02 -8.25 5.06
N ILE A 19 -15.46 -7.67 3.94
CA ILE A 19 -16.87 -7.69 3.51
C ILE A 19 -17.32 -9.12 3.21
N GLU A 20 -16.52 -9.90 2.49
CA GLU A 20 -16.82 -11.28 2.13
C GLU A 20 -16.94 -12.21 3.36
N GLN A 21 -16.14 -11.97 4.41
CA GLN A 21 -16.29 -12.70 5.68
C GLN A 21 -17.56 -12.29 6.46
N ASN A 22 -18.14 -11.13 6.17
CA ASN A 22 -19.31 -10.60 6.89
C ASN A 22 -20.44 -10.21 5.92
N PRO A 23 -20.94 -11.12 5.07
CA PRO A 23 -21.84 -10.80 3.95
C PRO A 23 -23.21 -10.29 4.36
N LYS A 24 -23.59 -10.44 5.62
CA LYS A 24 -24.87 -9.95 6.17
C LYS A 24 -24.81 -8.51 6.68
N GLU A 25 -23.62 -7.89 6.66
CA GLU A 25 -23.44 -6.53 7.16
C GLU A 25 -23.43 -5.52 6.00
N ASP A 26 -23.95 -4.34 6.26
CA ASP A 26 -23.91 -3.23 5.29
C ASP A 26 -22.68 -2.36 5.50
N TYR A 27 -22.06 -1.94 4.40
CA TYR A 27 -20.84 -1.14 4.40
C TYR A 27 -20.99 0.15 3.60
N PHE A 28 -20.28 1.18 4.05
CA PHE A 28 -20.05 2.43 3.35
C PHE A 28 -18.53 2.60 3.18
N ILE A 29 -18.05 2.88 1.96
CA ILE A 29 -16.62 3.05 1.71
C ILE A 29 -16.23 4.52 1.65
N LEU A 30 -15.16 4.90 2.35
CA LEU A 30 -14.46 6.17 2.20
C LEU A 30 -13.07 5.90 1.64
N THR A 31 -12.80 6.34 0.41
CA THR A 31 -11.46 6.26 -0.17
C THR A 31 -10.79 7.63 -0.09
N TYR A 32 -9.71 7.73 0.71
CA TYR A 32 -8.98 8.96 0.93
C TYR A 32 -7.61 8.89 0.25
N LEU A 33 -7.43 9.65 -0.82
CA LEU A 33 -6.26 9.63 -1.68
C LEU A 33 -5.34 10.82 -1.39
N ASN A 34 -4.04 10.58 -1.30
CA ASN A 34 -3.04 11.65 -1.25
C ASN A 34 -2.91 12.37 -2.61
N THR A 35 -2.99 11.63 -3.71
CA THR A 35 -2.98 12.13 -5.09
C THR A 35 -4.01 11.37 -5.90
N ASP A 36 -4.40 11.92 -7.04
CA ASP A 36 -5.24 11.19 -7.99
C ASP A 36 -4.48 9.93 -8.47
N ASN A 37 -5.09 8.76 -8.27
CA ASN A 37 -4.49 7.48 -8.59
C ASN A 37 -5.49 6.58 -9.30
N PRO A 38 -5.35 6.41 -10.63
CA PRO A 38 -6.28 5.63 -11.43
C PRO A 38 -6.43 4.17 -10.96
N LYS A 39 -5.35 3.53 -10.51
CA LYS A 39 -5.44 2.16 -9.98
C LYS A 39 -6.33 2.11 -8.72
N THR A 40 -6.17 3.04 -7.78
CA THR A 40 -7.01 3.07 -6.57
C THR A 40 -8.47 3.37 -6.91
N LEU A 41 -8.72 4.25 -7.88
CA LEU A 41 -10.09 4.54 -8.35
C LEU A 41 -10.73 3.31 -8.99
N TYR A 42 -9.99 2.56 -9.83
CA TYR A 42 -10.47 1.31 -10.38
C TYR A 42 -10.94 0.33 -9.31
N TYR A 43 -10.13 0.09 -8.27
CA TYR A 43 -10.51 -0.80 -7.17
C TYR A 43 -11.68 -0.24 -6.36
N HIS A 44 -11.74 1.07 -6.13
CA HIS A 44 -12.89 1.71 -5.48
C HIS A 44 -14.19 1.44 -6.23
N GLU A 45 -14.20 1.59 -7.56
CA GLU A 45 -15.36 1.33 -8.41
C GLU A 45 -15.82 -0.13 -8.38
N GLN A 46 -14.94 -1.08 -8.16
CA GLN A 46 -15.33 -2.48 -7.96
C GLN A 46 -15.94 -2.69 -6.57
N LEU A 47 -15.28 -2.18 -5.52
CA LEU A 47 -15.71 -2.41 -4.14
C LEU A 47 -17.04 -1.71 -3.82
N ILE A 48 -17.29 -0.52 -4.37
CA ILE A 48 -18.53 0.24 -4.10
C ILE A 48 -19.78 -0.54 -4.54
N LYS A 49 -19.67 -1.42 -5.54
CA LYS A 49 -20.76 -2.30 -6.00
C LYS A 49 -21.20 -3.30 -4.91
N LYS A 50 -20.31 -3.62 -3.96
CA LYS A 50 -20.57 -4.49 -2.80
C LYS A 50 -21.01 -3.69 -1.57
N CYS A 51 -21.07 -2.35 -1.64
CA CYS A 51 -21.37 -1.44 -0.54
C CYS A 51 -22.72 -0.73 -0.75
N ARG A 52 -23.28 -0.16 0.32
CA ARG A 52 -24.47 0.71 0.25
C ARG A 52 -24.19 2.08 -0.34
N GLY A 53 -22.93 2.45 -0.46
CA GLY A 53 -22.47 3.71 -1.03
C GLY A 53 -21.02 3.99 -0.66
N GLY A 54 -20.50 5.10 -1.19
CA GLY A 54 -19.12 5.49 -0.92
C GLY A 54 -18.81 6.91 -1.34
N ILE A 55 -17.68 7.40 -0.90
CA ILE A 55 -17.14 8.73 -1.22
C ILE A 55 -15.64 8.59 -1.51
N VAL A 56 -15.19 9.23 -2.58
CA VAL A 56 -13.76 9.45 -2.86
C VAL A 56 -13.39 10.87 -2.44
N VAL A 57 -12.31 11.01 -1.71
CA VAL A 57 -11.77 12.29 -1.27
C VAL A 57 -10.30 12.36 -1.66
N ILE A 58 -9.95 13.34 -2.48
CA ILE A 58 -8.55 13.61 -2.83
C ILE A 58 -8.05 14.74 -1.92
N LYS A 59 -6.89 14.52 -1.29
CA LYS A 59 -6.24 15.47 -0.39
C LYS A 59 -5.93 16.77 -1.12
N SER A 60 -6.22 17.89 -0.46
CA SER A 60 -5.84 19.19 -0.99
C SER A 60 -4.39 19.50 -0.63
N HIS A 61 -3.58 19.79 -1.62
CA HIS A 61 -2.18 20.24 -1.47
C HIS A 61 -2.04 21.76 -1.53
N LYS A 62 -3.15 22.50 -1.50
CA LYS A 62 -3.11 23.97 -1.49
C LYS A 62 -2.53 24.47 -0.18
N GLU A 63 -1.45 25.23 -0.26
CA GLU A 63 -0.77 25.81 0.89
C GLU A 63 -1.46 27.10 1.38
N GLY A 64 -1.09 27.54 2.58
CA GLY A 64 -1.58 28.76 3.22
C GLY A 64 -2.68 28.52 4.25
N THR A 65 -2.75 29.46 5.21
CA THR A 65 -3.64 29.35 6.38
C THR A 65 -5.12 29.30 5.98
N ILE A 66 -5.55 30.12 5.04
CA ILE A 66 -6.95 30.18 4.58
C ILE A 66 -7.35 28.85 3.94
N ASN A 67 -6.51 28.31 3.03
CA ASN A 67 -6.75 27.02 2.38
C ASN A 67 -6.83 25.87 3.41
N ALA A 68 -6.02 25.93 4.46
CA ALA A 68 -6.07 24.94 5.54
C ALA A 68 -7.42 24.97 6.29
N TYR A 69 -7.97 26.14 6.59
CA TYR A 69 -9.29 26.25 7.22
C TYR A 69 -10.40 25.79 6.28
N ILE A 70 -10.35 26.16 4.99
CA ILE A 70 -11.30 25.69 3.98
C ILE A 70 -11.26 24.15 3.89
N ASN A 71 -10.06 23.56 3.90
CA ASN A 71 -9.92 22.09 3.88
C ASN A 71 -10.53 21.45 5.13
N ILE A 72 -10.29 21.98 6.33
CA ILE A 72 -10.91 21.48 7.57
C ILE A 72 -12.43 21.50 7.46
N LEU A 73 -13.02 22.62 7.02
CA LEU A 73 -14.49 22.74 6.87
C LEU A 73 -15.03 21.78 5.81
N LYS A 74 -14.31 21.59 4.69
CA LYS A 74 -14.63 20.61 3.64
C LYS A 74 -14.66 19.19 4.21
N LEU A 75 -13.60 18.79 4.94
CA LEU A 75 -13.51 17.44 5.50
C LEU A 75 -14.57 17.18 6.58
N LEU A 76 -14.86 18.17 7.43
CA LEU A 76 -15.99 18.10 8.38
C LEU A 76 -17.32 17.94 7.65
N SER A 77 -17.57 18.72 6.59
CA SER A 77 -18.79 18.60 5.78
C SER A 77 -18.92 17.20 5.16
N ILE A 78 -17.83 16.62 4.67
CA ILE A 78 -17.79 15.23 4.17
C ILE A 78 -18.14 14.27 5.30
N GLY A 79 -17.53 14.42 6.48
CA GLY A 79 -17.80 13.60 7.65
C GLY A 79 -19.26 13.64 8.11
N LEU A 80 -19.93 14.80 7.94
CA LEU A 80 -21.36 14.94 8.22
C LEU A 80 -22.27 14.21 7.22
N ARG A 81 -21.79 13.95 5.99
CA ARG A 81 -22.52 13.19 4.96
C ARG A 81 -22.34 11.67 5.11
N ILE A 82 -21.27 11.23 5.78
CA ILE A 82 -21.06 9.80 6.06
C ILE A 82 -22.16 9.32 7.03
N PRO A 83 -22.85 8.22 6.73
CA PRO A 83 -23.83 7.65 7.63
C PRO A 83 -23.24 7.35 9.02
N LYS A 84 -24.04 7.43 10.07
CA LYS A 84 -23.62 6.98 11.40
C LYS A 84 -23.42 5.47 11.37
N CYS A 85 -22.22 5.01 11.73
CA CYS A 85 -21.82 3.61 11.65
C CYS A 85 -21.60 3.00 13.04
N ARG A 86 -21.80 1.68 13.13
CA ARG A 86 -21.53 0.89 14.33
C ARG A 86 -20.04 0.60 14.48
N ARG A 87 -19.36 0.33 13.35
CA ARG A 87 -17.94 0.03 13.27
C ARG A 87 -17.26 0.90 12.23
N VAL A 88 -16.01 1.23 12.51
CA VAL A 88 -15.10 1.91 11.58
C VAL A 88 -13.87 1.04 11.40
N TYR A 89 -13.60 0.67 10.16
CA TYR A 89 -12.43 -0.08 9.74
C TYR A 89 -11.43 0.89 9.10
N LEU A 90 -10.19 0.90 9.56
CA LEU A 90 -9.13 1.77 9.03
C LEU A 90 -7.75 1.16 9.27
N THR A 91 -6.77 1.56 8.46
CA THR A 91 -5.39 1.05 8.56
C THR A 91 -4.58 1.82 9.60
N ASN A 92 -4.74 3.14 9.64
CA ASN A 92 -3.93 4.02 10.47
C ASN A 92 -4.82 5.00 11.25
N THR A 93 -4.69 4.98 12.58
CA THR A 93 -5.42 5.88 13.47
C THR A 93 -4.80 7.28 13.56
N ASN A 94 -3.56 7.47 13.05
CA ASN A 94 -2.82 8.72 13.17
C ASN A 94 -2.88 9.56 11.86
N VAL A 95 -4.07 9.79 11.31
CA VAL A 95 -4.28 10.63 10.12
C VAL A 95 -5.26 11.75 10.46
N PRO A 96 -4.79 12.99 10.69
CA PRO A 96 -5.61 14.11 11.15
C PRO A 96 -6.81 14.42 10.24
N ASP A 97 -6.67 14.28 8.93
CA ASP A 97 -7.75 14.50 7.98
C ASP A 97 -8.87 13.46 8.13
N ILE A 98 -8.51 12.21 8.44
CA ILE A 98 -9.49 11.16 8.76
C ILE A 98 -10.25 11.50 10.04
N HIS A 99 -9.59 12.04 11.07
CA HIS A 99 -10.26 12.44 12.31
C HIS A 99 -11.39 13.44 12.07
N LEU A 100 -11.18 14.41 11.15
CA LEU A 100 -12.22 15.38 10.76
C LEU A 100 -13.42 14.70 10.10
N MET A 101 -13.17 13.71 9.25
CA MET A 101 -14.25 12.97 8.59
C MET A 101 -14.97 11.98 9.53
N LEU A 102 -14.37 11.63 10.67
CA LEU A 102 -14.99 10.80 11.70
C LEU A 102 -15.84 11.56 12.72
N VAL A 103 -16.20 12.82 12.47
CA VAL A 103 -16.97 13.68 13.39
C VAL A 103 -18.26 13.04 13.90
N ARG A 104 -18.94 12.21 13.13
CA ARG A 104 -20.17 11.48 13.52
C ARG A 104 -19.93 10.09 14.09
N GLN A 105 -18.68 9.58 14.05
CA GLN A 105 -18.34 8.18 14.34
C GLN A 105 -17.75 7.98 15.74
N ARG A 106 -17.87 8.95 16.65
CA ARG A 106 -17.24 8.95 17.98
C ARG A 106 -17.62 7.77 18.88
N LYS A 107 -18.74 7.13 18.64
CA LYS A 107 -19.21 5.96 19.43
C LYS A 107 -19.03 4.65 18.67
N ALA A 108 -18.41 4.69 17.51
CA ALA A 108 -18.16 3.50 16.71
C ALA A 108 -17.05 2.66 17.32
N GLU A 109 -17.20 1.36 17.26
CA GLU A 109 -16.13 0.39 17.51
C GLU A 109 -15.05 0.55 16.45
N ILE A 110 -13.80 0.62 16.85
CA ILE A 110 -12.66 0.77 15.92
C ILE A 110 -12.05 -0.60 15.66
N ILE A 111 -11.97 -0.95 14.39
CA ILE A 111 -11.29 -2.15 13.92
C ILE A 111 -10.19 -1.69 12.95
N THR A 112 -8.98 -2.19 13.15
CA THR A 112 -7.87 -1.86 12.26
C THR A 112 -7.55 -3.03 11.35
N PHE A 113 -6.89 -2.74 10.22
CA PHE A 113 -6.35 -3.74 9.31
C PHE A 113 -5.00 -3.27 8.74
N ASP A 114 -4.24 -4.15 8.11
CA ASP A 114 -2.87 -3.88 7.70
C ASP A 114 -2.72 -2.70 6.72
N ASP A 115 -1.63 -1.94 6.94
CA ASP A 115 -1.12 -0.88 6.07
C ASP A 115 0.19 -1.36 5.40
N GLY A 116 0.09 -2.44 4.63
CA GLY A 116 1.26 -3.13 4.09
C GLY A 116 2.18 -3.63 5.21
N THR A 117 3.50 -3.58 4.98
CA THR A 117 4.52 -4.05 5.94
C THR A 117 4.71 -3.14 7.15
N ARG A 118 4.10 -1.95 7.17
CA ARG A 118 4.25 -0.99 8.28
C ARG A 118 3.93 -1.60 9.65
N ASN A 119 2.99 -2.53 9.68
CA ASN A 119 2.57 -3.18 10.91
C ASN A 119 3.49 -4.33 11.35
N ILE A 120 4.39 -4.79 10.48
CA ILE A 120 5.37 -5.86 10.75
C ILE A 120 6.76 -5.28 11.03
N ILE A 121 7.14 -4.22 10.34
CA ILE A 121 8.37 -3.46 10.60
C ILE A 121 8.21 -2.82 11.97
N GLY A 122 9.05 -3.14 12.94
CA GLY A 122 9.00 -2.69 14.33
C GLY A 122 8.55 -1.25 14.59
N ASP A 123 8.87 -0.66 15.72
CA ASP A 123 8.42 0.68 16.10
C ASP A 123 8.81 1.75 15.08
N ILE A 124 7.86 2.10 14.21
CA ILE A 124 7.99 3.26 13.34
C ILE A 124 7.60 4.49 14.17
N PRO A 125 8.47 5.51 14.25
CA PRO A 125 8.14 6.74 14.95
C PRO A 125 6.78 7.29 14.50
N GLU A 126 5.95 7.72 15.44
CA GLU A 126 4.69 8.38 15.09
C GLU A 126 4.99 9.65 14.30
N ASP A 127 4.33 9.83 13.15
CA ASP A 127 4.45 11.05 12.37
C ASP A 127 4.03 12.25 13.24
N PHE A 128 4.89 13.24 13.36
CA PHE A 128 4.55 14.51 14.01
C PHE A 128 3.72 15.35 13.06
N PHE A 129 2.43 15.52 13.37
CA PHE A 129 1.54 16.38 12.60
C PHE A 129 1.41 17.75 13.27
N TYR A 130 1.59 18.81 12.48
CA TYR A 130 1.25 20.17 12.91
C TYR A 130 -0.25 20.40 12.78
N PHE A 131 -0.94 20.41 13.91
CA PHE A 131 -2.36 20.71 13.95
C PHE A 131 -2.64 22.20 13.83
N LYS A 132 -3.62 22.57 13.01
CA LYS A 132 -4.11 23.95 12.96
C LYS A 132 -4.92 24.28 14.22
N ARG A 133 -4.94 25.55 14.63
CA ARG A 133 -5.64 26.00 15.87
C ARG A 133 -7.10 25.49 15.95
N LEU A 134 -7.84 25.54 14.85
CA LEU A 134 -9.21 25.03 14.77
C LEU A 134 -9.27 23.53 15.08
N GLN A 135 -8.36 22.73 14.54
CA GLN A 135 -8.31 21.29 14.77
C GLN A 135 -8.00 20.98 16.23
N LEU A 136 -7.06 21.71 16.86
CA LEU A 136 -6.76 21.60 18.29
C LEU A 136 -7.99 21.92 19.15
N TYR A 137 -8.75 22.95 18.75
CA TYR A 137 -10.03 23.28 19.41
C TYR A 137 -11.04 22.13 19.31
N LEU A 138 -11.19 21.53 18.12
CA LEU A 138 -12.09 20.40 17.90
C LEU A 138 -11.70 19.19 18.78
N TYR A 139 -10.42 18.90 18.94
CA TYR A 139 -9.94 17.86 19.86
C TYR A 139 -10.21 18.21 21.32
N LYS A 140 -9.88 19.45 21.73
CA LYS A 140 -10.08 19.93 23.11
C LYS A 140 -11.53 19.77 23.58
N TYR A 141 -12.49 20.04 22.71
CA TYR A 141 -13.93 19.91 23.02
C TYR A 141 -14.52 18.57 22.61
N ASN A 142 -13.67 17.60 22.30
CA ASN A 142 -14.10 16.28 21.87
C ASN A 142 -15.12 16.29 20.72
N LEU A 143 -15.03 17.23 19.79
CA LEU A 143 -15.92 17.32 18.63
C LEU A 143 -15.51 16.34 17.52
N ILE A 144 -14.24 15.96 17.47
CA ILE A 144 -13.68 14.91 16.61
C ILE A 144 -12.86 13.93 17.45
N PRO A 145 -12.71 12.65 17.03
CA PRO A 145 -11.86 11.69 17.74
C PRO A 145 -10.38 12.04 17.57
N SER A 146 -9.58 11.88 18.62
CA SER A 146 -8.13 11.97 18.55
C SER A 146 -7.50 10.61 18.25
N ASN A 147 -6.20 10.59 17.86
CA ASN A 147 -5.44 9.35 17.68
C ASN A 147 -5.49 8.47 18.95
N GLN A 148 -5.23 9.07 20.13
CA GLN A 148 -5.28 8.36 21.40
C GLN A 148 -6.66 7.76 21.67
N TYR A 149 -7.73 8.50 21.36
CA TYR A 149 -9.10 8.00 21.50
C TYR A 149 -9.35 6.81 20.56
N LEU A 150 -9.00 6.92 19.27
CA LEU A 150 -9.17 5.85 18.30
C LEU A 150 -8.39 4.59 18.70
N LYS A 151 -7.14 4.75 19.17
CA LYS A 151 -6.34 3.63 19.71
C LYS A 151 -7.01 2.97 20.91
N SER A 152 -7.58 3.74 21.83
CA SER A 152 -8.27 3.19 23.02
C SER A 152 -9.57 2.46 22.71
N GLN A 153 -10.23 2.81 21.60
CA GLN A 153 -11.47 2.16 21.15
C GLN A 153 -11.22 0.99 20.17
N ARG A 154 -9.95 0.68 19.87
CA ARG A 154 -9.63 -0.43 18.98
C ARG A 154 -9.95 -1.76 19.67
N SER A 155 -10.85 -2.53 19.08
CA SER A 155 -11.28 -3.84 19.58
C SER A 155 -10.59 -5.00 18.87
N LYS A 156 -10.15 -4.81 17.62
CA LYS A 156 -9.63 -5.88 16.77
C LYS A 156 -8.67 -5.34 15.73
N HIS A 157 -7.76 -6.19 15.28
CA HIS A 157 -6.92 -5.97 14.11
C HIS A 157 -7.02 -7.15 13.14
N TYR A 158 -7.21 -6.87 11.85
CA TYR A 158 -7.10 -7.88 10.78
C TYR A 158 -5.72 -7.79 10.13
N SER A 159 -5.03 -8.92 10.04
CA SER A 159 -3.75 -9.02 9.36
C SER A 159 -3.81 -9.98 8.19
N ILE A 160 -3.25 -9.56 7.05
CA ILE A 160 -3.02 -10.43 5.88
C ILE A 160 -1.73 -11.23 6.02
N TYR A 161 -0.97 -10.99 7.08
CA TYR A 161 0.30 -11.64 7.35
C TYR A 161 0.20 -12.57 8.55
N LYS A 162 0.89 -13.71 8.47
CA LYS A 162 1.02 -14.67 9.58
C LYS A 162 2.19 -14.36 10.51
N TYR A 163 2.77 -13.16 10.37
CA TYR A 163 3.91 -12.73 11.17
C TYR A 163 3.47 -11.92 12.39
N PRO A 164 4.27 -11.90 13.46
CA PRO A 164 4.06 -10.97 14.57
C PRO A 164 4.02 -9.52 14.06
N ASN A 165 3.14 -8.72 14.62
CA ASN A 165 2.99 -7.32 14.27
C ASN A 165 2.92 -6.41 15.50
N ASN A 166 3.12 -5.12 15.31
CA ASN A 166 3.10 -4.11 16.38
C ASN A 166 1.69 -3.73 16.85
N MET A 167 0.65 -4.30 16.24
CA MET A 167 -0.75 -4.06 16.60
C MET A 167 -1.26 -5.01 17.71
N GLY A 168 -0.44 -5.98 18.15
CA GLY A 168 -0.85 -7.00 19.11
C GLY A 168 -1.69 -8.11 18.50
N PRO A 169 -2.56 -8.77 19.28
CA PRO A 169 -3.34 -9.90 18.80
C PRO A 169 -4.16 -9.54 17.57
N SER A 170 -3.99 -10.30 16.49
CA SER A 170 -4.66 -10.07 15.20
C SER A 170 -5.38 -11.32 14.72
N GLU A 171 -6.42 -11.11 13.94
CA GLU A 171 -7.10 -12.17 13.20
C GLU A 171 -6.56 -12.20 11.78
N TYR A 172 -6.07 -13.36 11.36
CA TYR A 172 -5.55 -13.56 10.01
C TYR A 172 -6.69 -13.61 9.00
N ILE A 173 -6.54 -12.85 7.92
CA ILE A 173 -7.43 -12.84 6.78
C ILE A 173 -6.61 -13.05 5.50
N PRO A 174 -6.77 -14.19 4.78
CA PRO A 174 -6.01 -14.42 3.57
C PRO A 174 -6.41 -13.42 2.48
N LEU A 175 -5.42 -12.73 1.93
CA LEU A 175 -5.66 -11.77 0.84
C LEU A 175 -6.05 -12.48 -0.45
N PHE A 176 -5.40 -13.62 -0.72
CA PHE A 176 -5.67 -14.47 -1.88
C PHE A 176 -5.96 -15.89 -1.42
N THR A 177 -6.93 -16.55 -2.06
CA THR A 177 -7.18 -17.98 -1.89
C THR A 177 -6.26 -18.74 -2.84
N THR A 178 -5.39 -19.56 -2.29
CA THR A 178 -4.39 -20.35 -3.04
C THR A 178 -5.00 -21.63 -3.62
N ASP A 179 -6.00 -21.50 -4.48
CA ASP A 179 -6.54 -22.66 -5.23
C ASP A 179 -5.81 -22.89 -6.57
N ILE A 180 -4.62 -22.31 -6.73
CA ILE A 180 -3.81 -22.53 -7.92
C ILE A 180 -3.00 -23.80 -7.71
N GLU A 181 -3.65 -24.95 -7.93
CA GLU A 181 -2.98 -26.26 -8.01
C GLU A 181 -1.96 -26.24 -9.15
N SER A 182 -0.70 -26.13 -8.77
CA SER A 182 0.42 -26.16 -9.71
C SER A 182 1.52 -27.14 -9.26
N GLU A 183 1.23 -28.00 -8.27
CA GLU A 183 2.17 -29.05 -7.85
C GLU A 183 2.53 -29.96 -9.03
N GLY A 184 3.82 -30.08 -9.32
CA GLY A 184 4.38 -30.99 -10.33
C GLY A 184 4.37 -30.46 -11.77
N LYS A 185 3.91 -29.26 -12.06
CA LYS A 185 3.99 -28.68 -13.42
C LYS A 185 5.44 -28.30 -13.76
N LYS A 186 5.87 -28.68 -14.97
CA LYS A 186 7.11 -28.17 -15.56
C LYS A 186 6.79 -26.88 -16.29
N PHE A 187 7.53 -25.83 -15.98
CA PHE A 187 7.49 -24.56 -16.71
C PHE A 187 8.46 -24.65 -17.90
N ASN A 188 8.04 -24.20 -19.06
CA ASN A 188 8.84 -24.21 -20.29
C ASN A 188 9.09 -22.80 -20.83
N GLU A 189 8.51 -21.79 -20.20
CA GLU A 189 8.71 -20.38 -20.48
C GLU A 189 9.01 -19.62 -19.18
N GLU A 190 9.85 -18.59 -19.29
CA GLU A 190 10.13 -17.67 -18.20
C GLU A 190 9.83 -16.23 -18.62
N GLU A 191 9.23 -15.47 -17.73
CA GLU A 191 8.99 -14.04 -17.93
C GLU A 191 9.62 -13.26 -16.77
N HIS A 192 10.52 -12.32 -17.10
CA HIS A 192 11.28 -11.54 -16.16
C HIS A 192 10.63 -10.16 -16.00
N ILE A 193 10.17 -9.83 -14.79
CA ILE A 193 9.45 -8.59 -14.49
C ILE A 193 10.16 -7.84 -13.37
N LEU A 194 10.54 -6.58 -13.60
CA LEU A 194 10.99 -5.66 -12.55
C LEU A 194 9.80 -4.89 -11.98
N LEU A 195 9.62 -4.97 -10.67
CA LEU A 195 8.69 -4.09 -9.96
C LEU A 195 9.33 -2.73 -9.74
N GLY A 196 8.75 -1.70 -10.32
CA GLY A 196 9.17 -0.32 -10.12
C GLY A 196 9.08 0.07 -8.64
N GLN A 197 10.12 0.75 -8.15
CA GLN A 197 10.20 1.22 -6.78
C GLN A 197 11.09 2.46 -6.70
N PRO A 198 10.55 3.64 -6.35
CA PRO A 198 11.33 4.86 -6.24
C PRO A 198 12.11 4.89 -4.91
N ILE A 199 13.15 4.06 -4.77
CA ILE A 199 13.90 3.89 -3.51
C ILE A 199 14.67 5.14 -3.09
N TYR A 200 15.05 6.00 -4.04
CA TYR A 200 15.73 7.28 -3.79
C TYR A 200 14.78 8.48 -3.72
N GLU A 201 13.47 8.26 -3.45
CA GLU A 201 12.41 9.29 -3.58
C GLU A 201 12.70 10.59 -2.82
N LEU A 202 13.39 10.52 -1.69
CA LEU A 202 13.72 11.67 -0.86
C LEU A 202 15.12 12.28 -1.13
N GLU A 203 15.87 11.74 -2.08
CA GLU A 203 17.21 12.20 -2.38
C GLU A 203 17.26 13.24 -3.50
N ILE A 204 18.32 14.03 -3.52
CA ILE A 204 18.65 14.91 -4.65
C ILE A 204 18.86 14.04 -5.88
N GLN A 205 18.35 14.46 -7.04
CA GLN A 205 18.41 13.70 -8.30
C GLN A 205 17.70 12.32 -8.25
N SER A 206 16.72 12.17 -7.38
CA SER A 206 16.00 10.91 -7.18
C SER A 206 15.52 10.24 -8.48
N LYS A 207 15.03 11.03 -9.45
CA LYS A 207 14.60 10.51 -10.76
C LYS A 207 15.75 9.87 -11.53
N ILE A 208 16.88 10.57 -11.63
CA ILE A 208 18.07 10.08 -12.34
C ILE A 208 18.58 8.80 -11.67
N LYS A 209 18.70 8.81 -10.34
CA LYS A 209 19.17 7.63 -9.59
C LYS A 209 18.28 6.41 -9.80
N ASN A 210 16.95 6.57 -9.67
CA ASN A 210 16.02 5.46 -9.89
C ASN A 210 16.03 4.97 -11.35
N THR A 211 16.15 5.88 -12.33
CA THR A 211 16.23 5.52 -13.76
C THR A 211 17.48 4.71 -14.05
N ILE A 212 18.67 5.27 -13.74
CA ILE A 212 19.94 4.64 -14.10
C ILE A 212 20.14 3.27 -13.42
N LEU A 213 19.72 3.17 -12.14
CA LEU A 213 19.76 1.90 -11.43
C LEU A 213 18.87 0.86 -12.10
N SER A 214 17.62 1.23 -12.41
CA SER A 214 16.65 0.30 -12.99
C SER A 214 17.06 -0.12 -14.40
N GLU A 215 17.55 0.79 -15.23
CA GLU A 215 18.05 0.48 -16.57
C GLU A 215 19.26 -0.47 -16.54
N GLN A 216 20.19 -0.29 -15.58
CA GLN A 216 21.31 -1.20 -15.41
C GLN A 216 20.85 -2.59 -14.95
N VAL A 217 19.95 -2.68 -13.99
CA VAL A 217 19.36 -3.95 -13.53
C VAL A 217 18.62 -4.67 -14.66
N ILE A 218 17.83 -3.96 -15.45
CA ILE A 218 17.12 -4.52 -16.61
C ILE A 218 18.10 -5.18 -17.57
N LYS A 219 19.22 -4.51 -17.85
CA LYS A 219 20.27 -5.02 -18.72
C LYS A 219 20.96 -6.26 -18.14
N ASP A 220 21.36 -6.22 -16.88
CA ASP A 220 22.15 -7.27 -16.23
C ASP A 220 21.36 -8.56 -16.02
N TYR A 221 20.07 -8.43 -15.70
CA TYR A 221 19.18 -9.55 -15.44
C TYR A 221 18.27 -9.91 -16.63
N HIS A 222 18.48 -9.32 -17.81
CA HIS A 222 17.72 -9.57 -19.05
C HIS A 222 16.21 -9.43 -18.83
N ILE A 223 15.81 -8.44 -18.05
CA ILE A 223 14.39 -8.20 -17.71
C ILE A 223 13.67 -7.69 -18.93
N THR A 224 12.53 -8.31 -19.25
CA THR A 224 11.74 -7.99 -20.44
C THR A 224 10.57 -7.09 -20.15
N LYS A 225 10.03 -7.13 -18.94
CA LYS A 225 8.85 -6.35 -18.55
C LYS A 225 9.06 -5.53 -17.29
N TYR A 226 8.40 -4.38 -17.25
CA TYR A 226 8.44 -3.45 -16.15
C TYR A 226 7.03 -3.16 -15.62
N PHE A 227 6.82 -3.37 -14.32
CA PHE A 227 5.57 -3.04 -13.65
C PHE A 227 5.75 -1.73 -12.88
N PRO A 228 5.23 -0.57 -13.39
CA PRO A 228 5.52 0.74 -12.85
C PRO A 228 4.90 0.94 -11.46
N HIS A 229 5.64 1.61 -10.57
CA HIS A 229 5.11 2.00 -9.27
C HIS A 229 4.17 3.21 -9.42
N PRO A 230 3.01 3.25 -8.72
CA PRO A 230 2.03 4.33 -8.87
C PRO A 230 2.54 5.76 -8.58
N ARG A 231 3.67 5.89 -7.86
CA ARG A 231 4.27 7.19 -7.50
C ARG A 231 5.44 7.60 -8.38
N GLU A 232 5.88 6.75 -9.29
CA GLU A 232 7.01 7.14 -10.13
C GLU A 232 6.62 8.21 -11.16
N SER A 233 7.57 9.10 -11.42
CA SER A 233 7.42 10.24 -12.32
C SER A 233 8.59 10.34 -13.32
N TYR A 234 9.20 9.21 -13.62
CA TYR A 234 10.31 9.02 -14.57
C TYR A 234 9.97 7.86 -15.50
N HIS A 235 10.72 7.72 -16.57
CA HIS A 235 10.56 6.64 -17.55
C HIS A 235 11.82 5.81 -17.60
N ILE A 236 11.66 4.49 -17.66
CA ILE A 236 12.73 3.50 -17.81
C ILE A 236 12.78 3.04 -19.25
N SER A 237 13.97 3.08 -19.86
CA SER A 237 14.17 2.67 -21.25
C SER A 237 14.53 1.18 -21.35
N GLY A 238 14.36 0.62 -22.56
CA GLY A 238 14.83 -0.73 -22.87
C GLY A 238 13.97 -1.86 -22.32
N VAL A 239 12.72 -1.59 -21.90
CA VAL A 239 11.82 -2.58 -21.31
C VAL A 239 10.36 -2.33 -21.75
N GLU A 240 9.57 -3.39 -21.83
CA GLU A 240 8.13 -3.29 -22.10
C GLU A 240 7.38 -2.95 -20.80
N TYR A 241 6.56 -1.89 -20.84
CA TYR A 241 5.72 -1.49 -19.70
C TYR A 241 4.45 -2.34 -19.64
N ILE A 242 4.15 -2.86 -18.44
CA ILE A 242 2.86 -3.50 -18.16
C ILE A 242 1.85 -2.41 -17.85
N ASP A 243 1.05 -2.03 -18.87
CA ASP A 243 -0.05 -1.06 -18.71
C ASP A 243 -1.32 -1.78 -18.27
N THR A 244 -1.66 -1.64 -17.00
CA THR A 244 -2.83 -2.28 -16.40
C THR A 244 -3.37 -1.47 -15.22
N PRO A 245 -4.71 -1.42 -15.01
CA PRO A 245 -5.28 -0.83 -13.81
C PRO A 245 -5.07 -1.70 -12.55
N LEU A 246 -4.57 -2.93 -12.71
CA LEU A 246 -4.40 -3.89 -11.63
C LEU A 246 -3.11 -3.60 -10.82
N ILE A 247 -3.09 -4.03 -9.57
CA ILE A 247 -1.84 -4.22 -8.83
C ILE A 247 -1.18 -5.52 -9.30
N ILE A 248 0.12 -5.68 -8.97
CA ILE A 248 0.91 -6.82 -9.48
C ILE A 248 0.33 -8.17 -9.05
N GLU A 249 -0.22 -8.26 -7.85
CA GLU A 249 -0.79 -9.49 -7.31
C GLU A 249 -1.98 -9.97 -8.17
N ASP A 250 -2.94 -9.07 -8.46
CA ASP A 250 -4.09 -9.40 -9.28
C ASP A 250 -3.71 -9.64 -10.76
N TYR A 251 -2.73 -8.87 -11.25
CA TYR A 251 -2.20 -9.08 -12.60
C TYR A 251 -1.64 -10.49 -12.75
N LEU A 252 -0.76 -10.92 -11.83
CA LEU A 252 -0.16 -12.25 -11.88
C LEU A 252 -1.18 -13.37 -11.73
N ILE A 253 -2.20 -13.21 -10.87
CA ILE A 253 -3.29 -14.19 -10.75
C ILE A 253 -4.04 -14.38 -12.08
N GLN A 254 -4.23 -13.30 -12.84
CA GLN A 254 -4.84 -13.41 -14.17
C GLN A 254 -3.89 -14.07 -15.18
N GLU A 255 -2.61 -13.73 -15.14
CA GLU A 255 -1.59 -14.31 -16.02
C GLU A 255 -1.39 -15.82 -15.78
N PHE A 256 -1.43 -16.28 -14.53
CA PHE A 256 -1.37 -17.74 -14.22
C PHE A 256 -2.48 -18.53 -14.88
N LYS A 257 -3.67 -17.95 -14.99
CA LYS A 257 -4.81 -18.58 -15.66
C LYS A 257 -4.66 -18.61 -17.17
N LYS A 258 -4.02 -17.58 -17.76
CA LYS A 258 -3.80 -17.48 -19.20
C LYS A 258 -2.60 -18.31 -19.66
N HIS A 259 -1.54 -18.35 -18.84
CA HIS A 259 -0.25 -18.96 -19.12
C HIS A 259 0.17 -19.93 -18.00
N PRO A 260 -0.51 -21.07 -17.85
CA PRO A 260 -0.24 -22.03 -16.80
C PRO A 260 1.13 -22.75 -16.94
N GLU A 261 1.77 -22.65 -18.11
CA GLU A 261 3.09 -23.19 -18.45
C GLU A 261 4.26 -22.23 -18.16
N ARG A 262 3.96 -20.96 -17.78
CA ARG A 262 4.94 -19.91 -17.63
C ARG A 262 5.35 -19.71 -16.18
N LYS A 263 6.64 -19.51 -15.95
CA LYS A 263 7.21 -19.07 -14.68
C LYS A 263 7.48 -17.56 -14.73
N TYR A 264 7.22 -16.89 -13.65
CA TYR A 264 7.42 -15.44 -13.51
C TYR A 264 8.55 -15.18 -12.50
N ILE A 265 9.64 -14.59 -12.98
CA ILE A 265 10.76 -14.17 -12.15
C ILE A 265 10.55 -12.69 -11.82
N ILE A 266 10.22 -12.41 -10.59
CA ILE A 266 9.85 -11.07 -10.12
C ILE A 266 11.04 -10.45 -9.40
N TYR A 267 11.61 -9.43 -10.00
CA TYR A 267 12.70 -8.64 -9.42
C TYR A 267 12.12 -7.46 -8.66
N SER A 268 12.62 -7.19 -7.46
CA SER A 268 12.16 -6.08 -6.64
C SER A 268 13.28 -5.58 -5.73
N TYR A 269 13.27 -4.30 -5.41
CA TYR A 269 14.17 -3.74 -4.39
C TYR A 269 13.56 -3.98 -2.99
N CYS A 270 12.63 -3.13 -2.55
CA CYS A 270 12.05 -3.20 -1.21
C CYS A 270 10.52 -3.10 -1.22
N SER A 271 9.87 -3.60 -2.30
CA SER A 271 8.42 -3.54 -2.41
C SER A 271 7.74 -4.51 -1.44
N THR A 272 6.74 -4.00 -0.73
CA THR A 272 5.90 -4.84 0.16
C THR A 272 5.04 -5.86 -0.60
N ALA A 273 4.83 -5.66 -1.91
CA ALA A 273 4.16 -6.63 -2.78
C ALA A 273 4.85 -8.01 -2.76
N VAL A 274 6.18 -8.05 -2.51
CA VAL A 274 6.94 -9.31 -2.39
C VAL A 274 6.36 -10.23 -1.31
N LEU A 275 5.97 -9.66 -0.15
CA LEU A 275 5.34 -10.46 0.91
C LEU A 275 3.96 -10.98 0.51
N ASN A 276 3.22 -10.18 -0.24
CA ASN A 276 1.89 -10.58 -0.73
C ASN A 276 1.99 -11.69 -1.80
N LEU A 277 3.08 -11.66 -2.60
CA LEU A 277 3.34 -12.65 -3.66
C LEU A 277 3.91 -13.95 -3.12
N GLN A 278 4.50 -13.94 -1.93
CA GLN A 278 5.10 -15.13 -1.33
C GLN A 278 4.04 -16.24 -1.12
N GLY A 279 4.26 -17.37 -1.76
CA GLY A 279 3.40 -18.54 -1.58
C GLY A 279 2.03 -18.49 -2.29
N ILE A 280 1.77 -17.49 -3.16
CA ILE A 280 0.55 -17.47 -3.99
C ILE A 280 0.58 -18.61 -5.01
N SER A 281 1.72 -18.85 -5.65
CA SER A 281 1.90 -19.88 -6.68
C SER A 281 3.36 -20.29 -6.79
N ASN A 282 3.61 -21.54 -7.18
CA ASN A 282 4.96 -22.01 -7.55
C ASN A 282 5.41 -21.50 -8.93
N GLN A 283 4.54 -20.79 -9.66
CA GLN A 283 4.89 -20.06 -10.89
C GLN A 283 5.70 -18.79 -10.60
N ILE A 284 5.81 -18.36 -9.34
CA ILE A 284 6.55 -17.16 -8.95
C ILE A 284 7.90 -17.54 -8.35
N GLU A 285 8.94 -16.88 -8.83
CA GLU A 285 10.23 -16.77 -8.14
C GLU A 285 10.49 -15.30 -7.80
N LEU A 286 10.88 -15.03 -6.55
CA LEU A 286 11.11 -13.69 -6.06
C LEU A 286 12.62 -13.45 -5.91
N VAL A 287 13.13 -12.40 -6.57
CA VAL A 287 14.53 -11.98 -6.50
C VAL A 287 14.59 -10.59 -5.91
N LEU A 288 15.06 -10.48 -4.67
CA LEU A 288 15.27 -9.20 -4.00
C LEU A 288 16.65 -8.64 -4.32
N LEU A 289 16.70 -7.41 -4.77
CA LEU A 289 17.92 -6.72 -5.18
C LEU A 289 18.24 -5.60 -4.19
N LYS A 290 19.47 -5.55 -3.69
CA LYS A 290 19.92 -4.49 -2.77
C LYS A 290 21.10 -3.73 -3.38
N PRO A 291 20.94 -2.45 -3.76
CA PRO A 291 22.02 -1.59 -4.20
C PRO A 291 23.03 -1.30 -3.10
N GLN A 292 24.30 -1.02 -3.45
CA GLN A 292 25.34 -0.70 -2.48
C GLN A 292 25.03 0.60 -1.70
N ASP A 293 24.48 1.59 -2.38
CA ASP A 293 24.08 2.89 -1.80
C ASP A 293 22.60 2.94 -1.36
N THR A 294 22.10 1.82 -0.82
CA THR A 294 20.73 1.71 -0.33
C THR A 294 20.42 2.82 0.69
N PRO A 295 19.38 3.66 0.47
CA PRO A 295 19.03 4.70 1.42
C PRO A 295 18.64 4.15 2.80
N GLU A 296 19.03 4.85 3.87
CA GLU A 296 18.73 4.45 5.25
C GLU A 296 17.22 4.24 5.50
N LEU A 297 16.39 5.04 4.85
CA LEU A 297 14.94 4.97 4.97
C LEU A 297 14.36 3.58 4.61
N VAL A 298 14.97 2.88 3.66
CA VAL A 298 14.48 1.56 3.21
C VAL A 298 15.25 0.39 3.82
N GLN A 299 16.31 0.65 4.59
CA GLN A 299 17.12 -0.39 5.22
C GLN A 299 16.26 -1.31 6.10
N GLY A 300 15.34 -0.76 6.91
CA GLY A 300 14.45 -1.54 7.77
C GLY A 300 13.55 -2.53 7.03
N VAL A 301 13.26 -2.29 5.76
CA VAL A 301 12.51 -3.24 4.91
C VAL A 301 13.41 -4.42 4.53
N TYR A 302 14.67 -4.18 4.17
CA TYR A 302 15.62 -5.27 3.90
C TYR A 302 15.89 -6.11 5.14
N ASP A 303 16.06 -5.48 6.31
CA ASP A 303 16.24 -6.18 7.59
C ASP A 303 15.03 -7.07 7.93
N LEU A 304 13.82 -6.62 7.60
CA LEU A 304 12.62 -7.43 7.72
C LEU A 304 12.67 -8.63 6.77
N PHE A 305 13.00 -8.43 5.50
CA PHE A 305 13.07 -9.52 4.52
C PHE A 305 14.10 -10.57 4.90
N GLU A 306 15.27 -10.17 5.40
CA GLU A 306 16.30 -11.10 5.93
C GLU A 306 15.75 -11.92 7.12
N LYS A 307 15.08 -11.27 8.08
CA LYS A 307 14.44 -11.95 9.23
C LYS A 307 13.35 -12.93 8.80
N LEU A 308 12.67 -12.66 7.68
CA LEU A 308 11.64 -13.53 7.12
C LEU A 308 12.21 -14.63 6.22
N GLY A 309 13.55 -14.71 6.06
CA GLY A 309 14.22 -15.75 5.32
C GLY A 309 14.29 -15.52 3.80
N PHE A 310 14.03 -14.29 3.33
CA PHE A 310 14.24 -13.97 1.92
C PHE A 310 15.72 -13.89 1.59
N GLN A 311 16.08 -14.42 0.42
CA GLN A 311 17.42 -14.23 -0.12
C GLN A 311 17.51 -12.87 -0.82
N ILE A 312 18.53 -12.07 -0.46
CA ILE A 312 18.75 -10.74 -1.02
C ILE A 312 20.03 -10.77 -1.83
N ALA A 313 19.91 -10.54 -3.13
CA ALA A 313 21.04 -10.40 -4.03
C ALA A 313 21.63 -8.99 -3.88
N GLN A 314 22.88 -8.91 -3.40
CA GLN A 314 23.61 -7.65 -3.33
C GLN A 314 24.06 -7.26 -4.74
N LEU A 315 23.67 -6.07 -5.20
CA LEU A 315 24.17 -5.53 -6.46
C LEU A 315 25.64 -5.08 -6.28
N PRO A 316 26.52 -5.27 -7.28
CA PRO A 316 27.91 -4.84 -7.20
C PRO A 316 28.09 -3.32 -7.41
N TYR A 317 26.99 -2.56 -7.45
CA TYR A 317 26.94 -1.11 -7.68
C TYR A 317 25.73 -0.48 -6.95
N GLY A 318 25.83 0.84 -6.76
CA GLY A 318 24.73 1.71 -6.41
C GLY A 318 24.43 2.70 -7.55
N ALA A 319 23.39 3.54 -7.38
CA ALA A 319 23.08 4.58 -8.36
C ALA A 319 24.19 5.65 -8.46
N ASN A 320 24.86 5.93 -7.34
CA ASN A 320 25.96 6.91 -7.31
C ASN A 320 27.15 6.44 -8.15
N ASP A 321 27.51 5.14 -8.11
CA ASP A 321 28.61 4.57 -8.90
C ASP A 321 28.30 4.66 -10.39
N LEU A 322 27.04 4.36 -10.77
CA LEU A 322 26.58 4.39 -12.16
C LEU A 322 26.58 5.82 -12.75
N ILE A 323 26.27 6.82 -11.93
CA ILE A 323 26.31 8.24 -12.36
C ILE A 323 27.75 8.67 -12.61
N GLN A 324 28.68 8.34 -11.69
CA GLN A 324 30.11 8.70 -11.82
C GLN A 324 30.83 7.98 -12.98
N GLY A 325 30.35 6.81 -13.37
CA GLY A 325 30.92 6.05 -14.49
C GLY A 325 30.49 6.53 -15.89
N GLN A 326 29.60 7.54 -15.96
CA GLN A 326 29.16 8.15 -17.23
C GLN A 326 29.91 9.44 -17.59
N ASP A 327 30.70 10.02 -16.67
CA ASP A 327 31.61 11.15 -16.89
C ASP A 327 32.99 10.62 -17.40
#